data_548a774a1f0ba363d533d971bc913e72
#
_entry.id   548a774a1f0ba363d533d971bc913e72
#
_cell.length_a   1.000
_cell.length_b   1.000
_cell.length_c   1.000
_cell.angle_alpha   90.00
_cell.angle_beta   90.00
_cell.angle_gamma   90.00
#
_symmetry.space_group_name_H-M   'P 1'
#
loop_
_entity.id
_entity.type
_entity.pdbx_description
1 polymer ?
#
loop_
_entity_poly.entity_id
_entity_poly.type
_entity_poly.pdbx_seq_one_letter_code
_entity_poly.pdbx_strand_id
1 'polypeptide(L)'
;ARVHAVGKGQARVYDAGRLPGRVRFDWDALDSWFEEDEEVFVHPRNPYSRVDAVKSSRHVQVALDGAVLADSRSTVMVFETGLPPRYYFPRTAVNFGHLTPSDTQTACPYKGITSAYWSIGDQPDLAWSYDFPTAPLLPVAGHVAFFNEKTDLSIDGQFFPRPHTPFSDPELNLSRHPS
;
A
#
# COMPACT_ATOMS: atom_id res chain seq x y z
N ALA A 1 4.00 -4.70 5.90
CA ALA A 1 2.78 -5.28 6.46
C ALA A 1 2.97 -5.65 7.93
N ARG A 2 1.91 -5.59 8.70
CA ARG A 2 1.85 -6.14 10.05
C ARG A 2 1.54 -7.62 9.94
N VAL A 3 2.34 -8.47 10.61
CA VAL A 3 2.08 -9.91 10.72
C VAL A 3 1.75 -10.23 12.16
N HIS A 4 0.69 -10.98 12.37
CA HIS A 4 0.28 -11.45 13.68
C HIS A 4 -0.30 -12.86 13.60
N ALA A 5 -0.40 -13.52 14.74
CA ALA A 5 -0.90 -14.88 14.83
C ALA A 5 -1.84 -15.03 16.01
N VAL A 6 -2.73 -16.01 15.93
CA VAL A 6 -3.70 -16.37 16.96
C VAL A 6 -3.38 -17.77 17.46
N GLY A 7 -3.51 -17.99 18.77
CA GLY A 7 -3.32 -19.30 19.38
C GLY A 7 -2.31 -19.27 20.54
N LYS A 8 -2.10 -20.45 21.13
CA LYS A 8 -1.12 -20.69 22.20
C LYS A 8 -0.06 -21.63 21.65
N GLY A 9 1.07 -21.11 21.24
CA GLY A 9 2.15 -21.89 20.67
C GLY A 9 3.48 -21.72 21.40
N GLN A 10 4.44 -22.58 21.08
CA GLN A 10 5.80 -22.45 21.56
C GLN A 10 6.56 -21.41 20.74
N ALA A 11 7.36 -20.60 21.40
CA ALA A 11 8.22 -19.61 20.81
C ALA A 11 9.68 -19.90 21.15
N ARG A 12 10.58 -19.60 20.22
CA ARG A 12 12.03 -19.59 20.44
C ARG A 12 12.54 -18.17 20.48
N VAL A 13 13.29 -17.82 21.52
CA VAL A 13 13.98 -16.54 21.63
C VAL A 13 15.43 -16.72 21.20
N TYR A 14 15.92 -15.82 20.37
CA TYR A 14 17.32 -15.79 19.95
C TYR A 14 18.12 -14.89 20.91
N ASP A 15 18.96 -15.47 21.75
CA ASP A 15 19.75 -14.76 22.76
C ASP A 15 21.05 -14.19 22.18
N ALA A 16 21.55 -14.77 21.08
CA ALA A 16 22.82 -14.41 20.47
C ALA A 16 22.79 -14.57 18.93
N GLY A 17 23.86 -14.16 18.27
CA GLY A 17 24.03 -14.30 16.83
C GLY A 17 23.49 -13.11 16.03
N ARG A 18 22.98 -13.38 14.82
CA ARG A 18 22.50 -12.32 13.90
C ARG A 18 21.13 -11.72 14.25
N LEU A 19 20.39 -12.33 15.19
CA LEU A 19 19.01 -11.96 15.51
C LEU A 19 18.78 -11.85 17.03
N PRO A 20 19.60 -11.13 17.81
CA PRO A 20 19.45 -11.05 19.25
C PRO A 20 18.09 -10.44 19.62
N GLY A 21 17.43 -10.99 20.63
CA GLY A 21 16.12 -10.53 21.11
C GLY A 21 14.96 -10.77 20.15
N ARG A 22 15.15 -11.49 19.04
CA ARG A 22 14.07 -11.89 18.14
C ARG A 22 13.38 -13.15 18.62
N VAL A 23 12.09 -13.23 18.35
CA VAL A 23 11.26 -14.38 18.68
C VAL A 23 10.83 -15.06 17.39
N ARG A 24 10.95 -16.38 17.33
CA ARG A 24 10.43 -17.22 16.27
C ARG A 24 9.33 -18.10 16.85
N PHE A 25 8.21 -18.14 16.15
CA PHE A 25 7.17 -19.14 16.36
C PHE A 25 7.29 -20.22 15.28
N ASP A 26 7.07 -21.46 15.65
CA ASP A 26 6.88 -22.52 14.66
C ASP A 26 5.49 -22.36 14.05
N TRP A 27 5.39 -22.49 12.72
CA TRP A 27 4.19 -22.16 11.96
C TRP A 27 2.98 -22.96 12.46
N ASP A 28 3.14 -24.27 12.60
CA ASP A 28 2.08 -25.20 12.97
C ASP A 28 1.76 -25.17 14.49
N ALA A 29 2.49 -24.38 15.27
CA ALA A 29 2.25 -24.25 16.71
C ALA A 29 1.16 -23.22 17.04
N LEU A 30 0.62 -22.52 16.04
CA LEU A 30 -0.41 -21.49 16.20
C LEU A 30 -1.62 -21.82 15.34
N ASP A 31 -2.79 -21.38 15.78
CA ASP A 31 -4.06 -21.71 15.12
C ASP A 31 -4.20 -21.00 13.78
N SER A 32 -3.80 -19.72 13.70
CA SER A 32 -3.88 -18.92 12.49
C SER A 32 -2.80 -17.84 12.44
N TRP A 33 -2.39 -17.50 11.21
CA TRP A 33 -1.47 -16.42 10.91
C TRP A 33 -2.15 -15.39 10.02
N PHE A 34 -1.86 -14.12 10.25
CA PHE A 34 -2.45 -13.02 9.50
C PHE A 34 -1.37 -12.07 8.99
N GLU A 35 -1.57 -11.57 7.79
CA GLU A 35 -0.88 -10.40 7.26
C GLU A 35 -1.91 -9.28 7.11
N GLU A 36 -1.78 -8.24 7.93
CA GLU A 36 -2.83 -7.25 8.17
C GLU A 36 -4.14 -7.97 8.61
N ASP A 37 -5.21 -7.90 7.85
CA ASP A 37 -6.50 -8.49 8.18
C ASP A 37 -6.78 -9.79 7.39
N GLU A 38 -5.81 -10.32 6.65
CA GLU A 38 -5.98 -11.51 5.83
C GLU A 38 -5.21 -12.70 6.39
N GLU A 39 -5.88 -13.84 6.49
CA GLU A 39 -5.28 -15.10 6.91
C GLU A 39 -4.29 -15.60 5.85
N VAL A 40 -3.14 -16.09 6.33
CA VAL A 40 -2.05 -16.61 5.51
C VAL A 40 -1.84 -18.08 5.82
N PHE A 41 -1.80 -18.90 4.79
CA PHE A 41 -1.68 -20.36 4.91
C PHE A 41 -0.29 -20.84 4.48
N VAL A 42 0.16 -21.94 5.09
CA VAL A 42 1.39 -22.68 4.78
C VAL A 42 2.67 -21.95 5.19
N HIS A 43 2.90 -20.71 4.79
CA HIS A 43 4.06 -19.91 5.15
C HIS A 43 3.81 -18.42 4.84
N PRO A 44 4.60 -17.47 5.41
CA PRO A 44 4.48 -16.05 5.08
C PRO A 44 4.68 -15.79 3.59
N ARG A 45 4.01 -14.76 3.06
CA ARG A 45 4.25 -14.28 1.70
C ARG A 45 5.68 -13.78 1.56
N ASN A 46 6.28 -13.97 0.39
CA ASN A 46 7.63 -13.50 0.12
C ASN A 46 7.68 -11.96 0.16
N PRO A 47 8.49 -11.34 1.05
CA PRO A 47 8.56 -9.88 1.13
C PRO A 47 9.38 -9.24 -0.01
N TYR A 48 10.14 -10.03 -0.77
CA TYR A 48 11.08 -9.55 -1.78
C TYR A 48 10.60 -9.70 -3.22
N SER A 49 9.56 -10.50 -3.46
CA SER A 49 9.01 -10.70 -4.80
C SER A 49 7.52 -10.93 -4.70
N ARG A 50 6.76 -9.84 -4.83
CA ARG A 50 5.30 -9.91 -4.75
C ARG A 50 4.65 -8.75 -5.50
N VAL A 51 3.47 -9.00 -6.04
CA VAL A 51 2.50 -8.00 -6.46
C VAL A 51 1.14 -8.51 -6.00
N ASP A 52 0.63 -7.98 -4.90
CA ASP A 52 -0.64 -8.41 -4.33
C ASP A 52 -1.28 -7.29 -3.49
N ALA A 53 -2.55 -7.50 -3.17
CA ALA A 53 -3.37 -6.58 -2.42
C ALA A 53 -3.89 -7.26 -1.14
N VAL A 54 -3.83 -6.57 -0.01
CA VAL A 54 -4.21 -7.09 1.32
C VAL A 54 -5.09 -6.06 2.01
N LYS A 55 -6.25 -6.46 2.52
CA LYS A 55 -7.12 -5.60 3.32
C LYS A 55 -6.45 -5.22 4.64
N SER A 56 -6.67 -3.98 5.08
CA SER A 56 -6.13 -3.46 6.33
C SER A 56 -7.13 -2.57 7.05
N SER A 57 -7.34 -2.85 8.33
CA SER A 57 -8.14 -2.04 9.27
C SER A 57 -7.33 -0.96 9.99
N ARG A 58 -6.06 -0.77 9.64
CA ARG A 58 -5.26 0.33 10.17
C ARG A 58 -5.88 1.67 9.84
N HIS A 59 -5.79 2.63 10.75
CA HIS A 59 -6.20 4.00 10.48
C HIS A 59 -5.15 4.66 9.57
N VAL A 60 -5.51 4.89 8.32
CA VAL A 60 -4.62 5.51 7.33
C VAL A 60 -5.22 6.84 6.90
N GLN A 61 -4.39 7.89 6.95
CA GLN A 61 -4.76 9.22 6.48
C GLN A 61 -3.71 9.73 5.50
N VAL A 62 -4.17 10.38 4.44
CA VAL A 62 -3.35 11.09 3.45
C VAL A 62 -3.73 12.55 3.47
N ALA A 63 -2.72 13.43 3.53
CA ALA A 63 -2.90 14.87 3.49
C ALA A 63 -1.90 15.53 2.53
N LEU A 64 -2.19 16.74 2.13
CA LEU A 64 -1.28 17.63 1.39
C LEU A 64 -1.49 19.06 1.86
N ASP A 65 -0.41 19.75 2.24
CA ASP A 65 -0.42 21.14 2.70
C ASP A 65 -1.47 21.39 3.81
N GLY A 66 -1.64 20.40 4.70
CA GLY A 66 -2.59 20.47 5.83
C GLY A 66 -4.04 20.08 5.46
N ALA A 67 -4.38 19.92 4.20
CA ALA A 67 -5.69 19.45 3.76
C ALA A 67 -5.74 17.92 3.77
N VAL A 68 -6.74 17.32 4.44
CA VAL A 68 -6.96 15.88 4.46
C VAL A 68 -7.63 15.47 3.14
N LEU A 69 -6.95 14.64 2.37
CA LEU A 69 -7.40 14.12 1.07
C LEU A 69 -8.16 12.80 1.20
N ALA A 70 -7.75 11.96 2.13
CA ALA A 70 -8.42 10.70 2.44
C ALA A 70 -8.16 10.26 3.87
N ASP A 71 -9.16 9.63 4.49
CA ASP A 71 -9.09 9.12 5.87
C ASP A 71 -9.94 7.85 5.99
N SER A 72 -9.32 6.72 6.37
CA SER A 72 -10.02 5.44 6.42
C SER A 72 -9.40 4.44 7.39
N ARG A 73 -10.25 3.57 7.93
CA ARG A 73 -9.88 2.32 8.60
C ARG A 73 -10.23 1.07 7.77
N SER A 74 -10.47 1.27 6.48
CA SER A 74 -10.82 0.19 5.54
C SER A 74 -10.08 0.41 4.23
N THR A 75 -8.75 0.34 4.29
CA THR A 75 -7.89 0.47 3.12
C THR A 75 -7.51 -0.91 2.57
N VAL A 76 -7.05 -0.93 1.33
CA VAL A 76 -6.34 -2.06 0.75
C VAL A 76 -4.89 -1.66 0.53
N MET A 77 -3.97 -2.43 1.10
CA MET A 77 -2.54 -2.24 0.92
C MET A 77 -2.07 -3.02 -0.30
N VAL A 78 -1.43 -2.35 -1.24
CA VAL A 78 -0.78 -2.99 -2.39
C VAL A 78 0.71 -3.06 -2.15
N PHE A 79 1.25 -4.25 -2.30
CA PHE A 79 2.67 -4.55 -2.22
C PHE A 79 3.22 -4.81 -3.62
N GLU A 80 4.27 -4.09 -3.97
CA GLU A 80 5.01 -4.27 -5.22
C GLU A 80 6.50 -4.43 -4.90
N THR A 81 7.16 -5.34 -5.61
CA THR A 81 8.61 -5.54 -5.47
C THR A 81 9.37 -4.23 -5.68
N GLY A 82 10.19 -3.86 -4.70
CA GLY A 82 11.05 -2.67 -4.78
C GLY A 82 10.34 -1.32 -4.56
N LEU A 83 9.05 -1.33 -4.21
CA LEU A 83 8.29 -0.12 -3.89
C LEU A 83 7.76 -0.16 -2.44
N PRO A 84 7.54 1.00 -1.81
CA PRO A 84 6.84 1.05 -0.53
C PRO A 84 5.38 0.63 -0.71
N PRO A 85 4.73 0.10 0.36
CA PRO A 85 3.32 -0.22 0.31
C PRO A 85 2.48 0.99 -0.13
N ARG A 86 1.54 0.77 -1.04
CA ARG A 86 0.59 1.79 -1.52
C ARG A 86 -0.77 1.54 -0.90
N TYR A 87 -1.40 2.57 -0.36
CA TYR A 87 -2.71 2.48 0.29
C TYR A 87 -3.79 2.93 -0.70
N TYR A 88 -4.78 2.07 -0.88
CA TYR A 88 -5.97 2.32 -1.69
C TYR A 88 -7.16 2.54 -0.79
N PHE A 89 -7.85 3.66 -0.97
CA PHE A 89 -8.97 4.10 -0.16
C PHE A 89 -10.28 3.84 -0.87
N PRO A 90 -11.34 3.38 -0.17
CA PRO A 90 -12.67 3.38 -0.75
C PRO A 90 -13.06 4.82 -1.14
N ARG A 91 -13.76 4.99 -2.25
CA ARG A 91 -14.12 6.34 -2.76
C ARG A 91 -14.89 7.18 -1.73
N THR A 92 -15.66 6.55 -0.86
CA THR A 92 -16.42 7.21 0.22
C THR A 92 -15.54 7.82 1.31
N ALA A 93 -14.26 7.43 1.39
CA ALA A 93 -13.28 7.96 2.34
C ALA A 93 -12.35 9.01 1.71
N VAL A 94 -12.59 9.38 0.45
CA VAL A 94 -11.80 10.36 -0.30
C VAL A 94 -12.53 11.67 -0.39
N ASN A 95 -11.84 12.77 -0.09
CA ASN A 95 -12.37 14.12 -0.23
C ASN A 95 -12.18 14.62 -1.67
N PHE A 96 -13.11 14.27 -2.54
CA PHE A 96 -13.06 14.67 -3.95
C PHE A 96 -13.17 16.18 -4.18
N GLY A 97 -13.54 16.97 -3.16
CA GLY A 97 -13.56 18.43 -3.25
C GLY A 97 -12.17 19.05 -3.47
N HIS A 98 -11.09 18.31 -3.16
CA HIS A 98 -9.71 18.73 -3.42
C HIS A 98 -9.12 18.14 -4.72
N LEU A 99 -9.86 17.26 -5.41
CA LEU A 99 -9.36 16.51 -6.56
C LEU A 99 -9.97 17.04 -7.87
N THR A 100 -9.11 17.43 -8.80
CA THR A 100 -9.51 17.83 -10.16
C THR A 100 -9.23 16.69 -11.12
N PRO A 101 -10.21 16.17 -11.87
CA PRO A 101 -9.98 15.12 -12.86
C PRO A 101 -8.91 15.50 -13.88
N SER A 102 -8.12 14.53 -14.30
CA SER A 102 -7.09 14.64 -15.34
C SER A 102 -7.36 13.63 -16.44
N ASP A 103 -6.95 13.96 -17.67
CA ASP A 103 -7.06 13.07 -18.84
C ASP A 103 -5.92 12.05 -18.91
N THR A 104 -5.02 12.04 -17.93
CA THR A 104 -3.90 11.10 -17.86
C THR A 104 -4.39 9.66 -17.74
N GLN A 105 -3.78 8.79 -18.53
CA GLN A 105 -3.97 7.34 -18.45
C GLN A 105 -2.61 6.64 -18.52
N THR A 106 -2.41 5.65 -17.64
CA THR A 106 -1.19 4.83 -17.64
C THR A 106 -1.53 3.35 -17.66
N ALA A 107 -0.59 2.54 -18.13
CA ALA A 107 -0.69 1.10 -18.16
C ALA A 107 0.46 0.45 -17.38
N CYS A 108 0.15 -0.61 -16.67
CA CYS A 108 1.12 -1.43 -15.94
C CYS A 108 0.81 -2.90 -16.20
N PRO A 109 1.80 -3.73 -16.61
CA PRO A 109 1.56 -5.15 -16.87
C PRO A 109 1.01 -5.92 -15.67
N TYR A 110 1.30 -5.46 -14.48
CA TYR A 110 0.91 -6.10 -13.22
C TYR A 110 -0.40 -5.58 -12.64
N LYS A 111 -0.79 -4.33 -12.95
CA LYS A 111 -1.96 -3.67 -12.34
C LYS A 111 -3.11 -3.44 -13.32
N GLY A 112 -2.82 -3.36 -14.61
CA GLY A 112 -3.79 -3.01 -15.64
C GLY A 112 -3.68 -1.56 -16.09
N ILE A 113 -4.76 -1.02 -16.65
CA ILE A 113 -4.86 0.36 -17.14
C ILE A 113 -5.61 1.18 -16.11
N THR A 114 -5.08 2.37 -15.77
CA THR A 114 -5.76 3.30 -14.88
C THR A 114 -7.06 3.80 -15.49
N SER A 115 -8.12 3.85 -14.68
CA SER A 115 -9.45 4.32 -15.12
C SER A 115 -9.61 5.81 -14.93
N ALA A 116 -8.91 6.40 -13.96
CA ALA A 116 -8.92 7.83 -13.69
C ALA A 116 -7.64 8.27 -13.00
N TYR A 117 -7.29 9.55 -13.24
CA TYR A 117 -6.31 10.32 -12.50
C TYR A 117 -6.91 11.61 -11.98
N TRP A 118 -6.32 12.15 -10.91
CA TRP A 118 -6.69 13.45 -10.34
C TRP A 118 -5.45 14.24 -9.96
N SER A 119 -5.51 15.52 -10.26
CA SER A 119 -4.58 16.55 -9.79
C SER A 119 -5.10 17.18 -8.51
N ILE A 120 -4.20 17.75 -7.69
CA ILE A 120 -4.52 18.41 -6.41
C ILE A 120 -3.80 19.75 -6.37
N GLY A 121 -4.55 20.87 -6.41
CA GLY A 121 -3.97 22.20 -6.58
C GLY A 121 -3.10 22.26 -7.84
N ASP A 122 -1.86 22.73 -7.69
CA ASP A 122 -0.87 22.81 -8.78
C ASP A 122 -0.08 21.51 -9.01
N GLN A 123 -0.39 20.45 -8.27
CA GLN A 123 0.29 19.16 -8.35
C GLN A 123 -0.46 18.22 -9.31
N PRO A 124 0.08 17.94 -10.51
CA PRO A 124 -0.60 17.08 -11.46
C PRO A 124 -0.54 15.60 -11.04
N ASP A 125 -1.63 14.89 -11.35
CA ASP A 125 -1.71 13.43 -11.33
C ASP A 125 -1.28 12.79 -9.99
N LEU A 126 -1.69 13.38 -8.87
CA LEU A 126 -1.33 12.88 -7.53
C LEU A 126 -2.13 11.68 -7.05
N ALA A 127 -3.32 11.46 -7.63
CA ALA A 127 -4.19 10.34 -7.27
C ALA A 127 -4.64 9.60 -8.52
N TRP A 128 -4.93 8.29 -8.35
CA TRP A 128 -5.41 7.45 -9.46
C TRP A 128 -6.32 6.33 -8.97
N SER A 129 -7.05 5.69 -9.90
CA SER A 129 -7.83 4.49 -9.64
C SER A 129 -7.73 3.48 -10.77
N TYR A 130 -8.09 2.24 -10.45
CA TYR A 130 -8.32 1.13 -11.38
C TYR A 130 -9.74 0.62 -11.18
N ASP A 131 -10.60 0.68 -12.19
CA ASP A 131 -11.94 0.07 -12.14
C ASP A 131 -11.87 -1.42 -12.53
N PHE A 132 -10.95 -1.75 -13.44
CA PHE A 132 -10.72 -3.10 -13.95
C PHE A 132 -9.25 -3.51 -13.81
N PRO A 133 -8.74 -3.69 -12.58
CA PRO A 133 -7.37 -4.14 -12.37
C PRO A 133 -7.18 -5.60 -12.78
N THR A 134 -5.93 -6.03 -12.87
CA THR A 134 -5.59 -7.45 -13.04
C THR A 134 -6.10 -8.31 -11.87
N ALA A 135 -6.26 -9.61 -12.10
CA ALA A 135 -6.81 -10.54 -11.10
C ALA A 135 -6.15 -10.46 -9.70
N PRO A 136 -4.80 -10.37 -9.57
CA PRO A 136 -4.17 -10.25 -8.24
C PRO A 136 -4.52 -8.96 -7.49
N LEU A 137 -5.02 -7.94 -8.20
CA LEU A 137 -5.35 -6.62 -7.65
C LEU A 137 -6.85 -6.31 -7.65
N LEU A 138 -7.70 -7.30 -7.90
CA LEU A 138 -9.16 -7.13 -7.81
C LEU A 138 -9.64 -6.43 -6.52
N PRO A 139 -9.03 -6.63 -5.35
CA PRO A 139 -9.43 -5.92 -4.13
C PRO A 139 -9.34 -4.40 -4.20
N VAL A 140 -8.54 -3.82 -5.11
CA VAL A 140 -8.43 -2.35 -5.27
C VAL A 140 -9.39 -1.78 -6.32
N ALA A 141 -10.21 -2.58 -6.97
CA ALA A 141 -11.15 -2.10 -7.98
C ALA A 141 -11.99 -0.94 -7.44
N GLY A 142 -12.02 0.19 -8.17
CA GLY A 142 -12.73 1.40 -7.78
C GLY A 142 -12.16 2.17 -6.59
N HIS A 143 -11.10 1.71 -5.95
CA HIS A 143 -10.43 2.45 -4.88
C HIS A 143 -9.48 3.52 -5.45
N VAL A 144 -9.16 4.52 -4.65
CA VAL A 144 -8.26 5.61 -5.01
C VAL A 144 -6.96 5.51 -4.22
N ALA A 145 -5.83 5.64 -4.90
CA ALA A 145 -4.51 5.72 -4.28
C ALA A 145 -3.88 7.10 -4.52
N PHE A 146 -2.90 7.44 -3.68
CA PHE A 146 -2.13 8.67 -3.75
C PHE A 146 -0.64 8.36 -3.81
N PHE A 147 0.16 9.24 -4.43
CA PHE A 147 1.62 9.11 -4.40
C PHE A 147 2.15 9.45 -3.01
N ASN A 148 2.61 8.44 -2.25
CA ASN A 148 3.25 8.62 -0.94
C ASN A 148 4.49 9.52 -1.02
N GLU A 149 5.12 9.56 -2.18
CA GLU A 149 6.31 10.38 -2.48
C GLU A 149 6.01 11.88 -2.45
N LYS A 150 4.74 12.24 -2.65
CA LYS A 150 4.30 13.63 -2.84
C LYS A 150 3.26 14.09 -1.83
N THR A 151 2.71 13.16 -1.05
CA THR A 151 1.68 13.43 -0.03
C THR A 151 2.17 13.03 1.37
N ASP A 152 1.53 13.56 2.39
CA ASP A 152 1.84 13.24 3.79
C ASP A 152 0.99 12.05 4.22
N LEU A 153 1.65 11.01 4.71
CA LEU A 153 1.02 9.77 5.14
C LEU A 153 1.11 9.61 6.66
N SER A 154 -0.02 9.36 7.30
CA SER A 154 -0.03 8.88 8.68
C SER A 154 -0.74 7.53 8.78
N ILE A 155 -0.23 6.66 9.66
CA ILE A 155 -0.77 5.32 9.90
C ILE A 155 -0.85 5.12 11.42
N ASP A 156 -2.05 4.85 11.91
CA ASP A 156 -2.35 4.72 13.34
C ASP A 156 -1.86 5.94 14.17
N GLY A 157 -1.94 7.15 13.58
CA GLY A 157 -1.50 8.41 14.16
C GLY A 157 0.01 8.68 14.09
N GLN A 158 0.79 7.79 13.50
CA GLN A 158 2.21 7.99 13.28
C GLN A 158 2.45 8.52 11.86
N PHE A 159 3.18 9.64 11.75
CA PHE A 159 3.61 10.17 10.45
C PHE A 159 4.78 9.36 9.87
N PHE A 160 4.73 9.14 8.58
CA PHE A 160 5.78 8.47 7.82
C PHE A 160 6.44 9.47 6.87
N PRO A 161 7.79 9.46 6.77
CA PRO A 161 8.48 10.32 5.81
C PRO A 161 8.10 9.92 4.39
N ARG A 162 8.04 10.90 3.49
CA ARG A 162 7.83 10.65 2.06
C ARG A 162 8.96 9.77 1.54
N PRO A 163 8.66 8.61 0.95
CA PRO A 163 9.70 7.70 0.46
C PRO A 163 10.38 8.28 -0.78
N HIS A 164 11.65 7.97 -0.95
CA HIS A 164 12.36 8.23 -2.20
C HIS A 164 12.29 7.01 -3.11
N THR A 165 11.60 7.15 -4.24
CA THR A 165 11.39 6.09 -5.24
C THR A 165 11.60 6.67 -6.64
N PRO A 166 11.59 5.85 -7.70
CA PRO A 166 11.58 6.39 -9.07
C PRO A 166 10.43 7.35 -9.40
N PHE A 167 9.38 7.40 -8.59
CA PHE A 167 8.26 8.34 -8.74
C PHE A 167 8.50 9.68 -8.03
N SER A 168 9.56 9.81 -7.24
CA SER A 168 9.95 11.08 -6.60
C SER A 168 10.57 12.06 -7.59
N ASP A 169 11.18 11.54 -8.66
CA ASP A 169 11.89 12.34 -9.66
C ASP A 169 11.12 12.31 -11.00
N PRO A 170 10.62 13.47 -11.48
CA PRO A 170 9.92 13.55 -12.76
C PRO A 170 10.77 13.08 -13.95
N GLU A 171 12.08 13.30 -13.92
CA GLU A 171 12.98 12.93 -15.03
C GLU A 171 13.18 11.41 -15.13
N LEU A 172 13.19 10.70 -14.00
CA LEU A 172 13.27 9.25 -13.99
C LEU A 172 11.99 8.55 -14.48
N ASN A 173 10.86 9.22 -14.38
CA ASN A 173 9.58 8.71 -14.89
C ASN A 173 9.50 8.71 -16.44
N LEU A 174 10.11 9.69 -17.09
CA LEU A 174 10.09 9.80 -18.55
C LEU A 174 10.94 8.74 -19.26
N SER A 175 11.95 8.18 -18.57
CA SER A 175 12.85 7.18 -19.14
C SER A 175 12.26 5.73 -19.15
N ARG A 176 11.09 5.50 -18.56
CA ARG A 176 10.48 4.17 -18.43
C ARG A 176 9.35 3.87 -19.43
N HIS A 177 9.01 4.82 -20.29
CA HIS A 177 8.10 4.61 -21.42
C HIS A 177 8.84 4.91 -22.72
N PRO A 178 9.57 3.96 -23.31
CA PRO A 178 9.91 4.07 -24.74
C PRO A 178 8.60 4.01 -25.50
N SER A 179 8.35 5.03 -26.29
CA SER A 179 7.27 5.15 -27.27
C SER A 179 7.19 3.93 -28.19
#